data_e51782e83dd811c5d827621bd8ec5d8d
#
_entry.id   e51782e83dd811c5d827621bd8ec5d8d
#
_cell.length_a   1.000
_cell.length_b   1.000
_cell.length_c   1.000
_cell.angle_alpha   90.00
_cell.angle_beta   90.00
_cell.angle_gamma   90.00
#
_symmetry.space_group_name_H-M   'P 1'
#
loop_
_entity.id
_entity.type
_entity.pdbx_description
1 polymer ?
#
loop_
_entity_poly.entity_id
_entity_poly.type
_entity_poly.pdbx_seq_one_letter_code
_entity_poly.pdbx_strand_id
1 'polypeptide(L)'
;MNILARLAIHRQRHRRVFARSMLALSWTILASAPAPAAESLHVEPGSRWKVSLADFDSDRPMTGDVVVLPRAAEPHGADNHVEARVSGKRTRRDALTMKWSDAWYASLRFEATQPVDLRPFLAHGALEFDLDAVDMAKAGLTFVVGCGPDCERKLPWVVPSRALAGKGWQHLRIPMHCFVHEGDDFGAVTRAFRLDSSGTGKAAIANVRFVRQAAGGIDCPDYRTESVTPHPLEQVWSMDWWIPRHEEKLARIGELAAAHQPVDLVFIGDSITHNWEKDGKAVWARHYARYNALDLGFGGDHTENVLWRLEHGEIDGIRPKVAVVMIGTNNTGDRMEDPRSTAAGIRRILDEIRRRQPDTRILLLAVLPRDEQPTGASRRLNDRVNAIISGYADGEHVFFLDIDRSLTNADGTLSRDVMPDLLHPNEKGYEIWATQMEPMLLQLLARP
;
A
#
# COMPACT_ATOMS: atom_id res chain seq x y z
N MET A 1 -59.44 17.68 -28.30
CA MET A 1 -60.67 18.21 -27.72
C MET A 1 -60.24 18.94 -26.46
N ASN A 2 -59.97 20.24 -26.54
CA ASN A 2 -60.84 21.37 -26.23
C ASN A 2 -61.39 21.28 -24.78
N ILE A 3 -61.11 22.21 -23.88
CA ILE A 3 -61.57 23.64 -23.79
C ILE A 3 -60.89 24.24 -22.55
N LEU A 4 -60.02 25.23 -22.50
CA LEU A 4 -60.17 26.66 -22.55
C LEU A 4 -61.32 27.25 -21.68
N ALA A 5 -60.95 28.18 -20.79
CA ALA A 5 -61.45 29.52 -20.59
C ALA A 5 -61.73 29.89 -19.14
N ARG A 6 -61.00 30.86 -18.59
CA ARG A 6 -61.34 32.29 -18.39
C ARG A 6 -62.21 32.61 -17.22
N LEU A 7 -61.77 33.52 -16.33
CA LEU A 7 -62.15 34.91 -16.03
C LEU A 7 -61.71 35.27 -14.62
N ALA A 8 -60.90 36.17 -14.23
CA ALA A 8 -60.86 37.63 -14.27
C ALA A 8 -61.72 38.39 -13.21
N ILE A 9 -61.03 39.16 -12.42
CA ILE A 9 -61.35 40.48 -11.79
C ILE A 9 -62.26 40.48 -10.55
N HIS A 10 -61.75 40.93 -9.40
CA HIS A 10 -62.24 42.20 -8.82
C HIS A 10 -61.22 42.78 -7.78
N ARG A 11 -60.94 44.09 -7.96
CA ARG A 11 -60.26 44.98 -7.02
C ARG A 11 -61.22 45.38 -5.93
N GLN A 12 -60.70 45.52 -4.67
CA GLN A 12 -61.06 46.69 -3.88
C GLN A 12 -60.02 46.97 -2.78
N ARG A 13 -59.73 48.25 -2.67
CA ARG A 13 -58.85 48.94 -1.72
C ARG A 13 -59.40 48.95 -0.31
N HIS A 14 -58.57 48.74 0.69
CA HIS A 14 -58.67 49.51 1.95
C HIS A 14 -57.28 49.81 2.50
N ARG A 15 -56.95 51.11 2.56
CA ARG A 15 -55.83 51.69 3.30
C ARG A 15 -56.11 51.57 4.78
N ARG A 16 -55.19 51.01 5.58
CA ARG A 16 -55.04 51.39 6.99
C ARG A 16 -53.52 51.52 7.26
N VAL A 17 -53.19 52.75 7.67
CA VAL A 17 -51.91 53.23 8.18
C VAL A 17 -51.68 52.58 9.55
N PHE A 18 -50.59 51.90 9.73
CA PHE A 18 -50.00 51.59 11.04
C PHE A 18 -48.47 51.79 10.92
N ALA A 19 -48.04 52.87 11.63
CA ALA A 19 -46.65 53.09 11.90
C ALA A 19 -46.10 51.97 12.81
N ARG A 20 -45.08 51.28 12.40
CA ARG A 20 -44.27 50.42 13.26
C ARG A 20 -42.79 50.72 13.05
N SER A 21 -42.17 51.06 14.18
CA SER A 21 -40.75 51.29 14.39
C SER A 21 -39.91 50.15 13.76
N MET A 22 -39.04 50.53 12.83
CA MET A 22 -37.99 49.63 12.34
C MET A 22 -36.85 49.62 13.37
N LEU A 23 -36.71 48.52 14.13
CA LEU A 23 -35.43 48.14 14.71
C LEU A 23 -34.60 47.52 13.57
N ALA A 24 -33.61 48.29 13.10
CA ALA A 24 -32.59 47.77 12.18
C ALA A 24 -31.67 46.79 12.95
N LEU A 25 -31.89 45.50 12.83
CA LEU A 25 -30.89 44.47 13.15
C LEU A 25 -29.83 44.53 12.05
N SER A 26 -28.71 45.15 12.33
CA SER A 26 -27.51 45.08 11.50
C SER A 26 -26.96 43.64 11.61
N TRP A 27 -27.26 42.82 10.66
CA TRP A 27 -26.52 41.56 10.44
C TRP A 27 -25.16 41.93 9.84
N THR A 28 -24.14 42.02 10.68
CA THR A 28 -22.74 41.97 10.22
C THR A 28 -22.51 40.59 9.62
N ILE A 29 -22.66 40.49 8.30
CA ILE A 29 -22.11 39.37 7.54
C ILE A 29 -20.60 39.49 7.71
N LEU A 30 -20.02 38.68 8.60
CA LEU A 30 -18.61 38.39 8.57
C LEU A 30 -18.36 37.68 7.22
N ALA A 31 -17.97 38.48 6.21
CA ALA A 31 -17.44 37.95 4.99
C ALA A 31 -16.15 37.17 5.39
N SER A 32 -16.24 35.87 5.52
CA SER A 32 -15.05 35.03 5.58
C SER A 32 -14.24 35.33 4.33
N ALA A 33 -13.01 35.81 4.52
CA ALA A 33 -12.08 36.00 3.40
C ALA A 33 -12.06 34.73 2.58
N PRO A 34 -12.11 34.79 1.25
CA PRO A 34 -11.98 33.58 0.43
C PRO A 34 -10.66 32.92 0.79
N ALA A 35 -10.74 31.68 1.21
CA ALA A 35 -9.54 30.91 1.52
C ALA A 35 -8.63 30.87 0.28
N PRO A 36 -7.28 30.89 0.45
CA PRO A 36 -6.35 31.01 -0.65
C PRO A 36 -6.56 29.93 -1.71
N ALA A 37 -6.42 30.29 -2.98
CA ALA A 37 -6.62 29.38 -4.11
C ALA A 37 -5.54 28.28 -4.17
N ALA A 38 -4.40 28.49 -3.51
CA ALA A 38 -3.31 27.55 -3.40
C ALA A 38 -2.62 27.68 -2.04
N GLU A 39 -2.09 26.57 -1.55
CA GLU A 39 -1.24 26.49 -0.37
C GLU A 39 0.17 26.09 -0.80
N SER A 40 1.12 27.01 -0.76
CA SER A 40 2.51 26.80 -1.16
C SER A 40 3.37 26.42 0.04
N LEU A 41 4.13 25.33 -0.11
CA LEU A 41 5.04 24.77 0.90
C LEU A 41 6.44 25.39 0.74
N HIS A 42 6.55 26.71 0.98
CA HIS A 42 7.84 27.41 0.89
C HIS A 42 8.57 27.41 2.22
N VAL A 43 9.88 27.16 2.15
CA VAL A 43 10.78 27.21 3.30
C VAL A 43 11.52 28.55 3.29
N GLU A 44 10.88 29.58 3.84
CA GLU A 44 11.51 30.88 4.07
C GLU A 44 11.50 31.19 5.57
N PRO A 45 12.42 32.06 6.07
CA PRO A 45 12.36 32.52 7.45
C PRO A 45 10.99 33.10 7.78
N GLY A 46 10.33 32.56 8.84
CA GLY A 46 8.98 32.94 9.21
C GLY A 46 7.85 32.17 8.50
N SER A 47 8.18 31.25 7.60
CA SER A 47 7.19 30.35 6.99
C SER A 47 6.53 29.46 8.05
N ARG A 48 5.25 29.13 7.85
CA ARG A 48 4.57 28.10 8.62
C ARG A 48 5.01 26.67 8.26
N TRP A 49 5.84 26.52 7.24
CA TRP A 49 6.36 25.26 6.76
C TRP A 49 7.79 25.04 7.22
N LYS A 50 8.08 23.83 7.67
CA LYS A 50 9.42 23.34 7.96
C LYS A 50 9.71 22.21 7.01
N VAL A 51 10.97 22.10 6.57
CA VAL A 51 11.44 20.93 5.87
C VAL A 51 12.49 20.25 6.70
N SER A 52 12.39 18.93 6.79
CA SER A 52 13.43 18.10 7.39
C SER A 52 13.86 16.99 6.43
N LEU A 53 15.08 16.50 6.65
CA LEU A 53 15.63 15.31 6.05
C LEU A 53 15.60 14.20 7.09
N ALA A 54 15.08 13.04 6.71
CA ALA A 54 14.94 11.91 7.64
C ALA A 54 15.35 10.59 7.00
N ASP A 55 15.81 9.67 7.85
CA ASP A 55 15.93 8.23 7.61
C ASP A 55 15.23 7.44 8.72
N PHE A 56 15.54 6.15 8.91
CA PHE A 56 14.97 5.35 9.99
C PHE A 56 15.34 5.85 11.38
N ASP A 57 16.58 6.33 11.56
CA ASP A 57 17.16 6.61 12.86
C ASP A 57 17.27 8.11 13.15
N SER A 58 17.10 8.96 12.13
CA SER A 58 17.36 10.40 12.22
C SER A 58 16.30 11.24 11.54
N ASP A 59 16.00 12.39 12.13
CA ASP A 59 15.19 13.46 11.55
C ASP A 59 15.84 14.79 11.87
N ARG A 60 16.30 15.51 10.84
CA ARG A 60 17.02 16.79 10.98
C ARG A 60 16.39 17.89 10.14
N PRO A 61 16.04 19.03 10.76
CA PRO A 61 15.52 20.17 10.02
C PRO A 61 16.56 20.76 9.06
N MET A 62 16.08 21.23 7.92
CA MET A 62 16.89 21.99 6.95
C MET A 62 17.18 23.41 7.50
N THR A 63 18.15 23.52 8.40
CA THR A 63 18.53 24.81 9.04
C THR A 63 19.63 25.55 8.31
N GLY A 64 20.20 24.97 7.23
CA GLY A 64 21.26 25.54 6.40
C GLY A 64 21.16 25.05 4.97
N ASP A 65 22.19 25.35 4.17
CA ASP A 65 22.21 24.99 2.74
C ASP A 65 22.42 23.49 2.49
N VAL A 66 22.96 22.77 3.47
CA VAL A 66 23.22 21.33 3.40
C VAL A 66 22.93 20.69 4.74
N VAL A 67 22.21 19.58 4.69
CA VAL A 67 22.01 18.66 5.83
C VAL A 67 22.45 17.27 5.39
N VAL A 68 23.27 16.63 6.22
CA VAL A 68 23.70 15.24 6.05
C VAL A 68 23.28 14.50 7.30
N LEU A 69 22.61 13.35 7.13
CA LEU A 69 22.24 12.48 8.24
C LEU A 69 23.47 11.67 8.68
N PRO A 70 23.56 11.29 9.98
CA PRO A 70 24.50 10.28 10.41
C PRO A 70 24.19 8.96 9.69
N ARG A 71 25.18 8.08 9.60
CA ARG A 71 24.92 6.73 9.09
C ARG A 71 23.91 6.01 9.99
N ALA A 72 22.99 5.30 9.38
CA ALA A 72 22.02 4.50 10.13
C ALA A 72 22.72 3.35 10.86
N ALA A 73 22.17 2.95 12.00
CA ALA A 73 22.62 1.77 12.72
C ALA A 73 22.21 0.47 11.99
N GLU A 74 22.93 -0.61 12.26
CA GLU A 74 22.48 -1.93 11.80
C GLU A 74 21.10 -2.28 12.42
N PRO A 75 20.18 -2.89 11.67
CA PRO A 75 20.37 -3.53 10.36
C PRO A 75 20.08 -2.62 9.14
N HIS A 76 19.90 -1.32 9.33
CA HIS A 76 19.47 -0.38 8.26
C HIS A 76 20.59 0.04 7.30
N GLY A 77 21.79 -0.55 7.45
CA GLY A 77 22.92 -0.38 6.55
C GLY A 77 24.00 0.57 7.07
N ALA A 78 25.17 0.01 7.44
CA ALA A 78 26.33 0.78 7.90
C ALA A 78 26.91 1.74 6.83
N ASP A 79 26.59 1.50 5.56
CA ASP A 79 27.11 2.28 4.42
C ASP A 79 26.08 3.28 3.87
N ASN A 80 24.91 3.41 4.50
CA ASN A 80 23.91 4.37 4.06
C ASN A 80 24.44 5.80 4.12
N HIS A 81 24.06 6.60 3.15
CA HIS A 81 24.31 8.03 3.14
C HIS A 81 23.05 8.75 2.66
N VAL A 82 22.57 9.72 3.42
CA VAL A 82 21.43 10.55 3.03
C VAL A 82 21.79 12.02 3.25
N GLU A 83 21.75 12.80 2.20
CA GLU A 83 22.00 14.25 2.25
C GLU A 83 20.91 15.01 1.49
N ALA A 84 20.60 16.21 1.97
CA ALA A 84 19.81 17.19 1.23
C ALA A 84 20.54 18.54 1.20
N ARG A 85 20.35 19.25 0.10
CA ARG A 85 20.89 20.59 -0.07
C ARG A 85 19.93 21.52 -0.77
N VAL A 86 20.00 22.78 -0.39
CA VAL A 86 19.35 23.85 -1.13
C VAL A 86 20.01 23.96 -2.51
N SER A 87 19.19 23.98 -3.53
CA SER A 87 19.61 24.01 -4.95
C SER A 87 18.72 24.97 -5.73
N GLY A 88 18.80 24.96 -7.04
CA GLY A 88 18.04 25.87 -7.87
C GLY A 88 17.45 25.22 -9.11
N LYS A 89 16.23 25.64 -9.43
CA LYS A 89 15.57 25.40 -10.72
C LYS A 89 15.62 26.62 -11.62
N ARG A 90 15.17 27.77 -11.13
CA ARG A 90 15.18 29.09 -11.79
C ARG A 90 16.11 30.06 -11.10
N THR A 91 16.20 29.98 -9.80
CA THR A 91 17.12 30.74 -8.96
C THR A 91 18.03 29.80 -8.19
N ARG A 92 19.02 30.34 -7.49
CA ARG A 92 19.99 29.47 -6.76
C ARG A 92 19.41 28.76 -5.54
N ARG A 93 18.17 29.11 -5.09
CA ARG A 93 17.62 28.67 -3.81
C ARG A 93 16.15 28.28 -3.88
N ASP A 94 15.61 27.97 -5.04
CA ASP A 94 14.18 27.64 -5.24
C ASP A 94 13.90 26.15 -5.39
N ALA A 95 14.85 25.30 -5.03
CA ALA A 95 14.71 23.86 -5.05
C ALA A 95 15.47 23.20 -3.90
N LEU A 96 15.11 21.96 -3.61
CA LEU A 96 15.84 21.06 -2.71
C LEU A 96 16.30 19.84 -3.49
N THR A 97 17.54 19.44 -3.34
CA THR A 97 18.08 18.21 -3.90
C THR A 97 18.36 17.23 -2.78
N MET A 98 17.81 16.04 -2.86
CA MET A 98 18.12 14.89 -2.00
C MET A 98 19.00 13.91 -2.78
N LYS A 99 20.03 13.40 -2.13
CA LYS A 99 20.91 12.31 -2.61
C LYS A 99 21.02 11.27 -1.52
N TRP A 100 20.89 10.00 -1.90
CA TRP A 100 20.98 8.87 -0.97
C TRP A 100 21.71 7.71 -1.63
N SER A 101 22.36 6.87 -0.83
CA SER A 101 22.98 5.61 -1.25
C SER A 101 22.76 4.55 -0.18
N ASP A 102 22.47 3.33 -0.63
CA ASP A 102 22.23 2.14 0.20
C ASP A 102 21.26 2.40 1.37
N ALA A 103 20.31 3.30 1.12
CA ALA A 103 19.35 3.72 2.12
C ALA A 103 18.10 2.83 2.09
N TRP A 104 17.74 2.24 3.21
CA TRP A 104 16.45 1.56 3.36
C TRP A 104 15.30 2.56 3.33
N TYR A 105 15.55 3.76 3.80
CA TYR A 105 14.59 4.85 3.82
C TYR A 105 15.31 6.21 3.77
N ALA A 106 14.86 7.10 2.91
CA ALA A 106 15.28 8.49 2.82
C ALA A 106 14.04 9.35 2.55
N SER A 107 13.89 10.48 3.22
CA SER A 107 12.68 11.28 3.14
C SER A 107 12.98 12.78 3.23
N LEU A 108 12.41 13.56 2.32
CA LEU A 108 12.20 15.00 2.49
C LEU A 108 10.79 15.23 3.01
N ARG A 109 10.66 15.78 4.20
CA ARG A 109 9.39 16.00 4.91
C ARG A 109 9.03 17.47 4.92
N PHE A 110 7.81 17.79 4.53
CA PHE A 110 7.23 19.15 4.56
C PHE A 110 6.15 19.16 5.65
N GLU A 111 6.47 19.82 6.76
CA GLU A 111 5.63 19.82 7.96
C GLU A 111 5.16 21.24 8.29
N ALA A 112 3.92 21.37 8.68
CA ALA A 112 3.35 22.63 9.15
C ALA A 112 3.65 22.85 10.64
N THR A 113 4.00 24.07 11.03
CA THR A 113 4.21 24.45 12.44
C THR A 113 2.92 24.49 13.24
N GLN A 114 1.80 24.59 12.56
CA GLN A 114 0.43 24.51 13.09
C GLN A 114 -0.39 23.65 12.12
N PRO A 115 -1.36 22.85 12.59
CA PRO A 115 -2.20 22.06 11.73
C PRO A 115 -2.87 22.88 10.62
N VAL A 116 -2.91 22.35 9.41
CA VAL A 116 -3.56 22.95 8.24
C VAL A 116 -4.76 22.12 7.81
N ASP A 117 -5.78 22.82 7.30
CA ASP A 117 -6.98 22.20 6.75
C ASP A 117 -6.80 21.97 5.25
N LEU A 118 -6.65 20.71 4.84
CA LEU A 118 -6.54 20.30 3.44
C LEU A 118 -7.89 19.92 2.80
N ARG A 119 -8.98 19.86 3.54
CA ARG A 119 -10.33 19.55 3.01
C ARG A 119 -10.74 20.40 1.81
N PRO A 120 -10.40 21.70 1.73
CA PRO A 120 -10.73 22.50 0.56
C PRO A 120 -10.10 22.06 -0.76
N PHE A 121 -9.11 21.16 -0.71
CA PHE A 121 -8.38 20.65 -1.88
C PHE A 121 -8.85 19.26 -2.33
N LEU A 122 -9.68 18.56 -1.54
CA LEU A 122 -9.98 17.15 -1.78
C LEU A 122 -10.83 16.88 -3.02
N ALA A 123 -11.85 17.71 -3.27
CA ALA A 123 -12.86 17.41 -4.30
C ALA A 123 -12.31 17.52 -5.74
N HIS A 124 -11.54 18.57 -6.02
CA HIS A 124 -11.06 18.88 -7.38
C HIS A 124 -9.62 19.40 -7.38
N GLY A 125 -8.94 19.30 -6.25
CA GLY A 125 -7.60 19.83 -6.10
C GLY A 125 -6.53 18.78 -6.38
N ALA A 126 -5.29 19.25 -6.31
CA ALA A 126 -4.10 18.41 -6.50
C ALA A 126 -2.95 18.91 -5.64
N LEU A 127 -2.02 18.01 -5.35
CA LEU A 127 -0.65 18.30 -4.98
C LEU A 127 0.14 18.53 -6.27
N GLU A 128 0.76 19.69 -6.41
CA GLU A 128 1.61 20.05 -7.55
C GLU A 128 3.04 20.32 -7.08
N PHE A 129 3.99 19.90 -7.87
CA PHE A 129 5.41 20.24 -7.69
C PHE A 129 6.19 20.02 -8.98
N ASP A 130 7.39 20.55 -9.02
CA ASP A 130 8.35 20.24 -10.09
C ASP A 130 9.37 19.24 -9.54
N LEU A 131 9.61 18.18 -10.28
CA LEU A 131 10.52 17.08 -9.95
C LEU A 131 11.60 16.95 -11.01
N ASP A 132 12.86 16.82 -10.60
CA ASP A 132 13.96 16.34 -11.42
C ASP A 132 14.46 15.02 -10.83
N ALA A 133 14.09 13.92 -11.47
CA ALA A 133 14.53 12.57 -11.15
C ALA A 133 15.92 12.35 -11.77
N VAL A 134 16.98 12.85 -11.13
CA VAL A 134 18.33 12.90 -11.69
C VAL A 134 18.92 11.51 -11.90
N ASP A 135 18.82 10.66 -10.88
CA ASP A 135 19.28 9.27 -10.91
C ASP A 135 18.31 8.40 -10.12
N MET A 136 17.65 7.47 -10.83
CA MET A 136 16.67 6.53 -10.27
C MET A 136 16.98 5.08 -10.66
N ALA A 137 18.13 4.77 -11.20
CA ALA A 137 18.43 3.43 -11.69
C ALA A 137 18.26 2.34 -10.61
N LYS A 138 18.65 2.65 -9.37
CA LYS A 138 18.53 1.76 -8.19
C LYS A 138 17.67 2.39 -7.09
N ALA A 139 16.74 3.25 -7.46
CA ALA A 139 15.85 3.94 -6.53
C ALA A 139 14.42 3.98 -7.05
N GLY A 140 13.53 4.55 -6.28
CA GLY A 140 12.15 4.84 -6.66
C GLY A 140 11.55 5.81 -5.67
N LEU A 141 10.54 6.55 -6.09
CA LEU A 141 9.89 7.54 -5.26
C LEU A 141 8.54 7.02 -4.75
N THR A 142 8.18 7.47 -3.56
CA THR A 142 6.84 7.36 -3.00
C THR A 142 6.40 8.74 -2.53
N PHE A 143 5.22 9.16 -2.95
CA PHE A 143 4.62 10.40 -2.48
C PHE A 143 3.70 10.09 -1.30
N VAL A 144 3.80 10.88 -0.24
CA VAL A 144 3.02 10.67 0.99
C VAL A 144 2.34 11.97 1.37
N VAL A 145 1.05 11.90 1.66
CA VAL A 145 0.25 13.03 2.14
C VAL A 145 -0.39 12.65 3.48
N GLY A 146 -0.29 13.54 4.45
CA GLY A 146 -0.97 13.39 5.72
C GLY A 146 -2.48 13.55 5.59
N CYS A 147 -3.24 12.72 6.28
CA CYS A 147 -4.69 12.74 6.31
C CYS A 147 -5.26 13.02 7.72
N GLY A 148 -4.40 13.40 8.67
CA GLY A 148 -4.73 13.71 10.06
C GLY A 148 -3.50 13.67 10.95
N PRO A 149 -3.64 13.75 12.28
CA PRO A 149 -2.51 13.74 13.22
C PRO A 149 -1.62 12.50 13.09
N ASP A 150 -2.21 11.31 12.99
CA ASP A 150 -1.52 10.02 12.91
C ASP A 150 -1.94 9.22 11.68
N CYS A 151 -2.32 9.92 10.62
CA CYS A 151 -2.79 9.35 9.37
C CYS A 151 -1.93 9.81 8.21
N GLU A 152 -1.50 8.89 7.36
CA GLU A 152 -0.74 9.15 6.14
C GLU A 152 -1.20 8.22 5.02
N ARG A 153 -1.23 8.74 3.79
CA ARG A 153 -1.54 7.99 2.58
C ARG A 153 -0.34 8.01 1.64
N LYS A 154 0.06 6.83 1.21
CA LYS A 154 1.23 6.61 0.36
C LYS A 154 0.78 6.33 -1.07
N LEU A 155 1.49 6.92 -2.01
CA LEU A 155 1.37 6.62 -3.44
C LEU A 155 2.75 6.17 -3.94
N PRO A 156 3.01 4.85 -4.03
CA PRO A 156 4.22 4.33 -4.65
C PRO A 156 4.30 4.77 -6.12
N TRP A 157 5.48 5.23 -6.53
CA TRP A 157 5.70 5.77 -7.88
C TRP A 157 7.08 5.35 -8.43
N VAL A 158 7.45 4.08 -8.20
CA VAL A 158 8.78 3.52 -8.50
C VAL A 158 9.04 3.50 -10.00
N VAL A 159 8.24 2.77 -10.75
CA VAL A 159 8.43 2.61 -12.22
C VAL A 159 8.34 3.94 -12.96
N PRO A 160 7.32 4.81 -12.72
CA PRO A 160 7.28 6.11 -13.38
C PRO A 160 8.46 7.02 -13.02
N SER A 161 8.97 6.97 -11.76
CA SER A 161 10.13 7.77 -11.36
C SER A 161 11.40 7.34 -12.10
N ARG A 162 11.60 6.05 -12.32
CA ARG A 162 12.68 5.48 -13.14
C ARG A 162 12.56 5.90 -14.60
N ALA A 163 11.34 5.90 -15.12
CA ALA A 163 11.07 6.36 -16.49
C ALA A 163 11.36 7.85 -16.72
N LEU A 164 11.37 8.67 -15.68
CA LEU A 164 11.72 10.08 -15.72
C LEU A 164 13.22 10.35 -15.47
N ALA A 165 14.00 9.35 -15.08
CA ALA A 165 15.41 9.53 -14.76
C ALA A 165 16.18 10.24 -15.89
N GLY A 166 16.90 11.29 -15.53
CA GLY A 166 17.72 12.08 -16.45
C GLY A 166 16.96 12.96 -17.46
N LYS A 167 15.63 13.06 -17.38
CA LYS A 167 14.81 13.91 -18.28
C LYS A 167 14.72 15.37 -17.83
N GLY A 168 15.42 15.74 -16.74
CA GLY A 168 15.35 17.08 -16.17
C GLY A 168 14.01 17.38 -15.50
N TRP A 169 13.76 18.65 -15.24
CA TRP A 169 12.59 19.11 -14.51
C TRP A 169 11.27 18.79 -15.22
N GLN A 170 10.41 18.05 -14.55
CA GLN A 170 9.06 17.72 -14.96
C GLN A 170 8.06 18.33 -13.98
N HIS A 171 6.98 18.92 -14.49
CA HIS A 171 5.86 19.37 -13.65
C HIS A 171 4.93 18.20 -13.38
N LEU A 172 4.79 17.83 -12.10
CA LEU A 172 3.88 16.78 -11.67
C LEU A 172 2.65 17.37 -11.00
N ARG A 173 1.54 16.73 -11.26
CA ARG A 173 0.25 17.02 -10.64
C ARG A 173 -0.36 15.70 -10.19
N ILE A 174 -0.59 15.58 -8.89
CA ILE A 174 -1.19 14.41 -8.26
C ILE A 174 -2.57 14.80 -7.74
N PRO A 175 -3.66 14.34 -8.37
CA PRO A 175 -5.00 14.62 -7.89
C PRO A 175 -5.16 14.18 -6.42
N MET A 176 -5.85 14.99 -5.61
CA MET A 176 -6.00 14.66 -4.18
C MET A 176 -6.76 13.36 -3.94
N HIS A 177 -7.64 12.92 -4.87
CA HIS A 177 -8.33 11.64 -4.74
C HIS A 177 -7.38 10.43 -4.69
N CYS A 178 -6.12 10.55 -5.17
CA CYS A 178 -5.08 9.53 -5.02
C CYS A 178 -4.70 9.24 -3.57
N PHE A 179 -5.00 10.17 -2.65
CA PHE A 179 -4.64 10.07 -1.24
C PHE A 179 -5.87 9.99 -0.31
N VAL A 180 -7.09 10.07 -0.84
CA VAL A 180 -8.31 10.12 -0.01
C VAL A 180 -8.90 8.73 0.13
N HIS A 181 -8.94 8.24 1.37
CA HIS A 181 -9.65 7.02 1.72
C HIS A 181 -10.88 7.34 2.56
N GLU A 182 -11.84 6.43 2.59
CA GLU A 182 -13.06 6.57 3.38
C GLU A 182 -12.73 6.68 4.88
N GLY A 183 -13.28 7.71 5.53
CA GLY A 183 -13.07 7.96 6.94
C GLY A 183 -11.86 8.85 7.28
N ASP A 184 -11.08 9.28 6.29
CA ASP A 184 -9.95 10.19 6.51
C ASP A 184 -10.43 11.60 6.85
N ASP A 185 -9.77 12.23 7.83
CA ASP A 185 -10.01 13.61 8.21
C ASP A 185 -8.79 14.49 7.89
N PHE A 186 -8.87 15.23 6.81
CA PHE A 186 -7.83 16.17 6.37
C PHE A 186 -7.92 17.54 7.05
N GLY A 187 -8.72 17.70 8.10
CA GLY A 187 -8.99 19.00 8.75
C GLY A 187 -7.84 19.51 9.62
N ALA A 188 -6.94 18.66 10.07
CA ALA A 188 -5.85 19.00 10.98
C ALA A 188 -4.55 18.27 10.62
N VAL A 189 -3.95 18.63 9.48
CA VAL A 189 -2.74 17.98 8.94
C VAL A 189 -1.50 18.76 9.34
N THR A 190 -0.54 18.10 9.99
CA THR A 190 0.78 18.67 10.30
C THR A 190 1.85 18.19 9.31
N ARG A 191 1.86 16.90 8.97
CA ARG A 191 2.75 16.30 7.97
C ARG A 191 2.10 16.35 6.60
N ALA A 192 2.20 17.50 5.93
CA ALA A 192 1.42 17.77 4.73
C ALA A 192 1.89 16.96 3.51
N PHE A 193 3.21 16.81 3.35
CA PHE A 193 3.78 16.09 2.23
C PHE A 193 5.14 15.49 2.58
N ARG A 194 5.45 14.32 2.04
CA ARG A 194 6.78 13.73 2.03
C ARG A 194 7.12 13.19 0.66
N LEU A 195 8.39 13.35 0.31
CA LEU A 195 9.02 12.66 -0.80
C LEU A 195 9.91 11.56 -0.21
N ASP A 196 9.41 10.33 -0.23
CA ASP A 196 10.11 9.17 0.31
C ASP A 196 10.83 8.41 -0.82
N SER A 197 11.93 7.77 -0.47
CA SER A 197 12.69 6.91 -1.37
C SER A 197 13.46 5.84 -0.60
N SER A 198 14.02 4.89 -1.35
CA SER A 198 14.95 3.87 -0.85
C SER A 198 15.97 3.51 -1.94
N GLY A 199 16.97 2.68 -1.61
CA GLY A 199 18.04 2.27 -2.52
C GLY A 199 19.11 3.33 -2.70
N THR A 200 19.51 3.60 -3.95
CA THR A 200 20.54 4.59 -4.30
C THR A 200 20.03 5.50 -5.40
N GLY A 201 20.01 6.82 -5.14
CA GLY A 201 19.47 7.75 -6.10
C GLY A 201 19.73 9.23 -5.80
N LYS A 202 19.17 10.06 -6.68
CA LYS A 202 19.22 11.52 -6.57
C LYS A 202 17.99 12.14 -7.22
N ALA A 203 17.31 13.02 -6.49
CA ALA A 203 16.17 13.79 -7.00
C ALA A 203 16.22 15.23 -6.51
N ALA A 204 15.63 16.14 -7.26
CA ALA A 204 15.40 17.50 -6.83
C ALA A 204 13.90 17.86 -6.94
N ILE A 205 13.41 18.66 -6.00
CA ILE A 205 12.02 19.09 -5.93
C ILE A 205 11.92 20.60 -5.76
N ALA A 206 10.93 21.20 -6.41
CA ALA A 206 10.66 22.63 -6.34
C ALA A 206 9.15 22.92 -6.46
N ASN A 207 8.72 24.13 -6.06
CA ASN A 207 7.35 24.63 -6.24
C ASN A 207 6.24 23.74 -5.67
N VAL A 208 6.49 23.09 -4.53
CA VAL A 208 5.50 22.20 -3.88
C VAL A 208 4.30 23.03 -3.39
N ARG A 209 3.09 22.64 -3.79
CA ARG A 209 1.86 23.34 -3.38
C ARG A 209 0.62 22.45 -3.53
N PHE A 210 -0.40 22.72 -2.71
CA PHE A 210 -1.75 22.22 -2.93
C PHE A 210 -2.55 23.27 -3.70
N VAL A 211 -3.28 22.85 -4.72
CA VAL A 211 -4.15 23.69 -5.54
C VAL A 211 -5.60 23.21 -5.45
N ARG A 212 -6.58 24.13 -5.42
CA ARG A 212 -8.00 23.78 -5.23
C ARG A 212 -8.68 23.25 -6.47
N GLN A 213 -8.22 23.66 -7.62
CA GLN A 213 -8.77 23.21 -8.91
C GLN A 213 -7.62 22.83 -9.81
N ALA A 214 -7.64 21.61 -10.26
CA ALA A 214 -6.66 21.05 -11.18
C ALA A 214 -7.38 20.19 -12.22
N ALA A 215 -6.96 20.30 -13.47
CA ALA A 215 -7.42 19.43 -14.54
C ALA A 215 -6.27 18.51 -14.95
N GLY A 216 -6.55 17.22 -15.10
CA GLY A 216 -5.56 16.20 -15.41
C GLY A 216 -4.60 15.94 -14.24
N GLY A 217 -3.60 15.13 -14.49
CA GLY A 217 -2.60 14.71 -13.50
C GLY A 217 -2.11 13.30 -13.79
N ILE A 218 -1.34 12.75 -12.88
CA ILE A 218 -0.97 11.34 -12.95
C ILE A 218 -2.19 10.47 -12.65
N ASP A 219 -2.23 9.29 -13.24
CA ASP A 219 -3.17 8.25 -12.85
C ASP A 219 -2.71 7.61 -11.55
N CYS A 220 -3.66 7.22 -10.72
CA CYS A 220 -3.40 6.49 -9.49
C CYS A 220 -4.41 5.35 -9.33
N PRO A 221 -4.01 4.24 -8.68
CA PRO A 221 -4.93 3.15 -8.40
C PRO A 221 -6.05 3.60 -7.45
N ASP A 222 -7.25 3.05 -7.66
CA ASP A 222 -8.32 3.19 -6.65
C ASP A 222 -8.02 2.20 -5.51
N TYR A 223 -7.74 2.72 -4.32
CA TYR A 223 -7.45 1.92 -3.14
C TYR A 223 -8.56 0.89 -2.81
N ARG A 224 -9.82 1.15 -3.23
CA ARG A 224 -10.95 0.21 -3.01
C ARG A 224 -10.85 -1.05 -3.86
N THR A 225 -10.14 -0.97 -4.97
CA THR A 225 -10.00 -2.07 -5.93
C THR A 225 -8.57 -2.57 -6.08
N GLU A 226 -7.62 -1.97 -5.36
CA GLU A 226 -6.21 -2.29 -5.47
C GLU A 226 -5.97 -3.80 -5.25
N SER A 227 -6.48 -4.38 -4.18
CA SER A 227 -6.31 -5.79 -3.83
C SER A 227 -6.91 -6.79 -4.84
N VAL A 228 -7.79 -6.33 -5.73
CA VAL A 228 -8.44 -7.14 -6.77
C VAL A 228 -7.99 -6.76 -8.19
N THR A 229 -7.08 -5.79 -8.34
CA THR A 229 -6.56 -5.32 -9.62
C THR A 229 -5.16 -5.86 -9.85
N PRO A 230 -4.97 -6.85 -10.73
CA PRO A 230 -3.68 -7.51 -10.92
C PRO A 230 -2.59 -6.54 -11.39
N HIS A 231 -1.46 -6.51 -10.71
CA HIS A 231 -0.24 -5.82 -11.15
C HIS A 231 1.00 -6.45 -10.50
N PRO A 232 2.21 -6.31 -11.10
CA PRO A 232 3.43 -6.85 -10.53
C PRO A 232 3.83 -6.08 -9.26
N LEU A 233 4.71 -6.68 -8.45
CA LEU A 233 5.26 -6.00 -7.27
C LEU A 233 6.32 -4.97 -7.69
N GLU A 234 5.99 -3.69 -7.58
CA GLU A 234 6.84 -2.57 -8.01
C GLU A 234 7.42 -1.81 -6.82
N GLN A 235 8.22 -2.50 -6.00
CA GLN A 235 8.99 -1.89 -4.91
C GLN A 235 10.48 -1.79 -5.31
N VAL A 236 11.21 -0.79 -4.79
CA VAL A 236 12.63 -0.60 -5.14
C VAL A 236 13.44 -1.88 -4.95
N TRP A 237 13.22 -2.58 -3.84
CA TRP A 237 13.92 -3.81 -3.46
C TRP A 237 13.45 -5.05 -4.22
N SER A 238 12.27 -5.03 -4.87
CA SER A 238 11.73 -6.17 -5.62
C SER A 238 12.09 -6.18 -7.11
N MET A 239 12.39 -5.02 -7.68
CA MET A 239 12.52 -4.81 -9.14
C MET A 239 13.56 -5.72 -9.80
N ASP A 240 14.65 -6.07 -9.09
CA ASP A 240 15.74 -6.82 -9.67
C ASP A 240 15.54 -8.34 -9.60
N TRP A 241 14.57 -8.84 -8.82
CA TRP A 241 14.41 -10.27 -8.59
C TRP A 241 12.97 -10.81 -8.78
N TRP A 242 11.93 -9.98 -8.64
CA TRP A 242 10.55 -10.48 -8.61
C TRP A 242 10.10 -11.02 -9.99
N ILE A 243 10.28 -10.25 -11.07
CA ILE A 243 10.00 -10.72 -12.43
C ILE A 243 10.93 -11.89 -12.83
N PRO A 244 12.26 -11.82 -12.64
CA PRO A 244 13.13 -12.97 -12.87
C PRO A 244 12.70 -14.26 -12.12
N ARG A 245 12.26 -14.14 -10.86
CA ARG A 245 11.72 -15.30 -10.13
C ARG A 245 10.45 -15.84 -10.78
N HIS A 246 9.54 -14.99 -11.23
CA HIS A 246 8.35 -15.42 -11.93
C HIS A 246 8.71 -16.20 -13.21
N GLU A 247 9.64 -15.68 -14.02
CA GLU A 247 10.14 -16.34 -15.22
C GLU A 247 10.82 -17.70 -14.90
N GLU A 248 11.59 -17.78 -13.81
CA GLU A 248 12.18 -19.04 -13.31
C GLU A 248 11.09 -20.07 -12.98
N LYS A 249 10.03 -19.65 -12.26
CA LYS A 249 8.93 -20.58 -11.92
C LYS A 249 8.17 -21.02 -13.18
N LEU A 250 7.93 -20.14 -14.14
CA LEU A 250 7.33 -20.52 -15.43
C LEU A 250 8.19 -21.52 -16.20
N ALA A 251 9.51 -21.28 -16.27
CA ALA A 251 10.45 -22.20 -16.90
C ALA A 251 10.41 -23.59 -16.23
N ARG A 252 10.43 -23.62 -14.90
CA ARG A 252 10.36 -24.89 -14.14
C ARG A 252 9.05 -25.64 -14.37
N ILE A 253 7.93 -24.95 -14.40
CA ILE A 253 6.60 -25.52 -14.71
C ILE A 253 6.60 -26.08 -16.14
N GLY A 254 7.16 -25.35 -17.11
CA GLY A 254 7.30 -25.79 -18.49
C GLY A 254 8.15 -27.06 -18.63
N GLU A 255 9.26 -27.16 -17.89
CA GLU A 255 10.08 -28.39 -17.85
C GLU A 255 9.31 -29.59 -17.31
N LEU A 256 8.58 -29.41 -16.20
CA LEU A 256 7.78 -30.47 -15.58
C LEU A 256 6.66 -30.93 -16.52
N ALA A 257 5.98 -30.01 -17.16
CA ALA A 257 4.93 -30.28 -18.13
C ALA A 257 5.47 -31.04 -19.35
N ALA A 258 6.61 -30.61 -19.92
CA ALA A 258 7.24 -31.25 -21.05
C ALA A 258 7.75 -32.69 -20.73
N ALA A 259 8.22 -32.90 -19.50
CA ALA A 259 8.65 -34.19 -18.99
C ALA A 259 7.49 -35.10 -18.53
N HIS A 260 6.23 -34.61 -18.60
CA HIS A 260 5.06 -35.28 -18.04
C HIS A 260 5.22 -35.67 -16.56
N GLN A 261 5.99 -34.89 -15.80
CA GLN A 261 6.17 -35.13 -14.37
C GLN A 261 4.95 -34.55 -13.60
N PRO A 262 4.31 -35.39 -12.77
CA PRO A 262 3.17 -34.92 -11.99
C PRO A 262 3.63 -33.89 -10.93
N VAL A 263 2.84 -32.86 -10.74
CA VAL A 263 2.92 -31.93 -9.63
C VAL A 263 1.65 -32.11 -8.80
N ASP A 264 1.77 -32.76 -7.64
CA ASP A 264 0.58 -33.05 -6.82
C ASP A 264 0.20 -31.89 -5.91
N LEU A 265 1.16 -30.98 -5.60
CA LEU A 265 1.00 -29.94 -4.58
C LEU A 265 1.68 -28.64 -5.02
N VAL A 266 1.00 -27.53 -4.85
CA VAL A 266 1.57 -26.19 -5.00
C VAL A 266 1.29 -25.36 -3.76
N PHE A 267 2.23 -24.48 -3.39
CA PHE A 267 2.07 -23.49 -2.34
C PHE A 267 2.12 -22.10 -2.97
N ILE A 268 1.09 -21.29 -2.74
CA ILE A 268 0.92 -19.95 -3.34
C ILE A 268 0.81 -18.93 -2.20
N GLY A 269 1.65 -17.89 -2.22
CA GLY A 269 1.65 -16.88 -1.17
C GLY A 269 2.78 -15.87 -1.29
N ASP A 270 3.06 -15.22 -0.18
CA ASP A 270 4.05 -14.16 0.00
C ASP A 270 5.41 -14.68 0.51
N SER A 271 6.14 -13.82 1.29
CA SER A 271 7.44 -14.17 1.89
C SER A 271 7.36 -15.36 2.83
N ILE A 272 6.26 -15.53 3.54
CA ILE A 272 6.10 -16.65 4.47
C ILE A 272 6.03 -17.96 3.69
N THR A 273 5.44 -17.98 2.51
CA THR A 273 5.49 -19.13 1.59
C THR A 273 6.84 -19.25 0.93
N HIS A 274 7.42 -18.15 0.40
CA HIS A 274 8.75 -18.17 -0.23
C HIS A 274 9.85 -18.75 0.68
N ASN A 275 9.77 -18.53 1.99
CA ASN A 275 10.78 -18.98 2.94
C ASN A 275 10.75 -20.51 3.20
N TRP A 276 9.82 -21.26 2.60
CA TRP A 276 9.97 -22.71 2.50
C TRP A 276 11.26 -23.11 1.75
N GLU A 277 11.79 -22.24 0.88
CA GLU A 277 13.07 -22.43 0.20
C GLU A 277 14.29 -22.08 1.09
N LYS A 278 14.08 -21.43 2.23
CA LYS A 278 15.11 -20.96 3.17
C LYS A 278 14.96 -21.62 4.55
N ASP A 279 14.30 -20.93 5.47
CA ASP A 279 14.13 -21.38 6.86
C ASP A 279 13.26 -22.63 6.99
N GLY A 280 12.32 -22.84 6.05
CA GLY A 280 11.51 -24.04 5.96
C GLY A 280 12.12 -25.20 5.17
N LYS A 281 13.32 -25.04 4.56
CA LYS A 281 13.87 -25.99 3.59
C LYS A 281 14.00 -27.41 4.10
N ALA A 282 14.47 -27.59 5.33
CA ALA A 282 14.63 -28.93 5.92
C ALA A 282 13.27 -29.59 6.19
N VAL A 283 12.29 -28.79 6.62
CA VAL A 283 10.91 -29.26 6.84
C VAL A 283 10.24 -29.63 5.51
N TRP A 284 10.40 -28.78 4.49
CA TRP A 284 9.90 -29.03 3.13
C TRP A 284 10.39 -30.37 2.60
N ALA A 285 11.67 -30.64 2.72
CA ALA A 285 12.27 -31.89 2.26
C ALA A 285 11.66 -33.13 2.96
N ARG A 286 11.31 -33.02 4.25
CA ARG A 286 10.69 -34.12 5.01
C ARG A 286 9.21 -34.34 4.64
N HIS A 287 8.45 -33.27 4.48
CA HIS A 287 6.99 -33.34 4.37
C HIS A 287 6.46 -33.31 2.94
N TYR A 288 7.09 -32.52 2.01
CA TYR A 288 6.49 -32.21 0.71
C TYR A 288 7.27 -32.68 -0.52
N ALA A 289 8.57 -33.00 -0.41
CA ALA A 289 9.38 -33.42 -1.56
C ALA A 289 8.77 -34.66 -2.31
N ARG A 290 8.15 -35.58 -1.57
CA ARG A 290 7.48 -36.77 -2.13
C ARG A 290 6.30 -36.49 -3.05
N TYR A 291 5.75 -35.27 -3.02
CA TYR A 291 4.59 -34.84 -3.81
C TYR A 291 4.97 -34.05 -5.06
N ASN A 292 6.26 -33.94 -5.39
CA ASN A 292 6.76 -33.01 -6.41
C ASN A 292 6.19 -31.61 -6.21
N ALA A 293 6.19 -31.18 -4.96
CA ALA A 293 5.59 -29.91 -4.57
C ALA A 293 6.36 -28.71 -5.14
N LEU A 294 5.66 -27.67 -5.57
CA LEU A 294 6.23 -26.40 -6.00
C LEU A 294 5.94 -25.31 -4.98
N ASP A 295 6.99 -24.58 -4.63
CA ASP A 295 6.88 -23.33 -3.89
C ASP A 295 6.73 -22.15 -4.88
N LEU A 296 5.53 -21.56 -4.88
CA LEU A 296 5.15 -20.38 -5.66
C LEU A 296 4.93 -19.20 -4.73
N GLY A 297 5.72 -19.09 -3.65
CA GLY A 297 5.77 -17.95 -2.75
C GLY A 297 6.69 -16.87 -3.27
N PHE A 298 6.29 -15.60 -3.11
CA PHE A 298 7.09 -14.43 -3.49
C PHE A 298 7.12 -13.41 -2.36
N GLY A 299 8.32 -13.05 -1.92
CA GLY A 299 8.51 -12.09 -0.85
C GLY A 299 7.82 -10.75 -1.14
N GLY A 300 7.06 -10.25 -0.18
CA GLY A 300 6.39 -8.95 -0.28
C GLY A 300 5.08 -8.93 -1.05
N ASP A 301 4.65 -10.06 -1.65
CA ASP A 301 3.41 -10.09 -2.40
C ASP A 301 2.20 -9.69 -1.55
N HIS A 302 1.37 -8.87 -2.17
CA HIS A 302 0.00 -8.62 -1.82
C HIS A 302 -0.93 -9.48 -2.67
N THR A 303 -2.22 -9.41 -2.43
CA THR A 303 -3.20 -10.22 -3.19
C THR A 303 -3.19 -9.94 -4.68
N GLU A 304 -3.04 -8.69 -5.08
CA GLU A 304 -2.96 -8.24 -6.48
C GLU A 304 -1.72 -8.77 -7.21
N ASN A 305 -0.60 -8.97 -6.50
CA ASN A 305 0.62 -9.52 -7.10
C ASN A 305 0.48 -11.01 -7.37
N VAL A 306 -0.12 -11.77 -6.44
CA VAL A 306 -0.49 -13.18 -6.66
C VAL A 306 -1.46 -13.30 -7.84
N LEU A 307 -2.47 -12.45 -7.93
CA LEU A 307 -3.41 -12.42 -9.06
C LEU A 307 -2.67 -12.22 -10.39
N TRP A 308 -1.76 -11.25 -10.44
CA TRP A 308 -0.96 -10.98 -11.63
C TRP A 308 -0.17 -12.22 -12.06
N ARG A 309 0.52 -12.89 -11.14
CA ARG A 309 1.31 -14.10 -11.44
C ARG A 309 0.44 -15.24 -11.98
N LEU A 310 -0.72 -15.46 -11.36
CA LEU A 310 -1.69 -16.46 -11.83
C LEU A 310 -2.19 -16.12 -13.24
N GLU A 311 -2.55 -14.86 -13.51
CA GLU A 311 -2.99 -14.41 -14.83
C GLU A 311 -1.88 -14.49 -15.88
N HIS A 312 -0.62 -14.50 -15.46
CA HIS A 312 0.56 -14.66 -16.32
C HIS A 312 1.12 -16.11 -16.32
N GLY A 313 0.28 -17.09 -16.02
CA GLY A 313 0.55 -18.49 -16.32
C GLY A 313 1.21 -19.31 -15.23
N GLU A 314 1.36 -18.80 -14.00
CA GLU A 314 2.15 -19.45 -12.95
C GLU A 314 1.70 -20.87 -12.58
N ILE A 315 0.46 -21.26 -12.87
CA ILE A 315 -0.04 -22.63 -12.63
C ILE A 315 -0.51 -23.33 -13.92
N ASP A 316 -0.20 -22.74 -15.07
CA ASP A 316 -0.61 -23.32 -16.36
C ASP A 316 0.31 -24.50 -16.74
N GLY A 317 -0.25 -25.50 -17.37
CA GLY A 317 0.51 -26.67 -17.84
C GLY A 317 0.78 -27.74 -16.79
N ILE A 318 0.43 -27.53 -15.54
CA ILE A 318 0.43 -28.54 -14.46
C ILE A 318 -0.99 -28.82 -13.99
N ARG A 319 -1.18 -29.88 -13.22
CA ARG A 319 -2.49 -30.27 -12.66
C ARG A 319 -2.32 -30.70 -11.19
N PRO A 320 -2.11 -29.77 -10.27
CA PRO A 320 -1.94 -30.09 -8.87
C PRO A 320 -3.26 -30.63 -8.28
N LYS A 321 -3.15 -31.64 -7.43
CA LYS A 321 -4.29 -32.16 -6.66
C LYS A 321 -4.73 -31.15 -5.60
N VAL A 322 -3.74 -30.46 -4.99
CA VAL A 322 -3.99 -29.49 -3.93
C VAL A 322 -3.15 -28.23 -4.17
N ALA A 323 -3.77 -27.07 -4.01
CA ALA A 323 -3.13 -25.78 -3.88
C ALA A 323 -3.27 -25.26 -2.44
N VAL A 324 -2.18 -25.09 -1.73
CA VAL A 324 -2.13 -24.43 -0.42
C VAL A 324 -1.99 -22.93 -0.66
N VAL A 325 -2.91 -22.13 -0.16
CA VAL A 325 -2.94 -20.68 -0.37
C VAL A 325 -2.87 -19.97 0.97
N MET A 326 -1.90 -19.07 1.12
CA MET A 326 -1.78 -18.17 2.27
C MET A 326 -1.23 -16.83 1.82
N ILE A 327 -2.03 -15.77 1.95
CA ILE A 327 -1.72 -14.42 1.47
C ILE A 327 -2.53 -13.38 2.24
N GLY A 328 -2.03 -12.16 2.36
CA GLY A 328 -2.76 -11.02 2.90
C GLY A 328 -2.04 -10.26 4.01
N THR A 329 -0.96 -10.82 4.59
CA THR A 329 -0.23 -10.16 5.67
C THR A 329 0.43 -8.84 5.23
N ASN A 330 0.81 -8.71 3.94
CA ASN A 330 1.37 -7.46 3.42
C ASN A 330 0.27 -6.43 3.17
N ASN A 331 -0.90 -6.82 2.67
CA ASN A 331 -2.06 -5.93 2.55
C ASN A 331 -2.39 -5.26 3.90
N THR A 332 -2.46 -6.05 4.96
CA THR A 332 -2.78 -5.56 6.31
C THR A 332 -1.61 -4.85 6.99
N GLY A 333 -0.35 -5.28 6.75
CA GLY A 333 0.84 -4.72 7.38
C GLY A 333 1.32 -3.43 6.75
N ASP A 334 1.46 -3.41 5.43
CA ASP A 334 2.08 -2.28 4.72
C ASP A 334 1.10 -1.13 4.48
N ARG A 335 -0.17 -1.47 4.17
CA ARG A 335 -1.21 -0.50 3.83
C ARG A 335 -2.24 -0.28 4.93
N MET A 336 -2.21 -1.09 6.01
CA MET A 336 -3.27 -1.10 7.03
C MET A 336 -4.66 -1.22 6.40
N GLU A 337 -4.77 -2.08 5.39
CA GLU A 337 -5.91 -2.17 4.50
C GLU A 337 -7.18 -2.65 5.22
N ASP A 338 -8.34 -2.21 4.71
CA ASP A 338 -9.63 -2.74 5.19
C ASP A 338 -9.66 -4.27 4.99
N PRO A 339 -9.93 -5.05 6.04
CA PRO A 339 -9.98 -6.51 5.95
C PRO A 339 -10.91 -7.04 4.86
N ARG A 340 -11.96 -6.30 4.49
CA ARG A 340 -12.88 -6.66 3.39
C ARG A 340 -12.19 -6.59 2.04
N SER A 341 -11.29 -5.61 1.82
CA SER A 341 -10.55 -5.47 0.58
C SER A 341 -9.53 -6.60 0.42
N THR A 342 -8.74 -6.87 1.48
CA THR A 342 -7.81 -8.01 1.50
C THR A 342 -8.54 -9.33 1.27
N ALA A 343 -9.67 -9.55 1.95
CA ALA A 343 -10.48 -10.75 1.77
C ALA A 343 -11.05 -10.86 0.34
N ALA A 344 -11.47 -9.75 -0.27
CA ALA A 344 -11.92 -9.73 -1.67
C ALA A 344 -10.78 -10.13 -2.63
N GLY A 345 -9.54 -9.65 -2.39
CA GLY A 345 -8.36 -10.08 -3.13
C GLY A 345 -8.11 -11.59 -3.01
N ILE A 346 -8.18 -12.12 -1.78
CA ILE A 346 -8.08 -13.58 -1.56
C ILE A 346 -9.18 -14.32 -2.32
N ARG A 347 -10.42 -13.85 -2.28
CA ARG A 347 -11.52 -14.46 -3.04
C ARG A 347 -11.22 -14.52 -4.55
N ARG A 348 -10.72 -13.42 -5.13
CA ARG A 348 -10.31 -13.37 -6.54
C ARG A 348 -9.24 -14.41 -6.87
N ILE A 349 -8.26 -14.60 -5.97
CA ILE A 349 -7.21 -15.63 -6.12
C ILE A 349 -7.84 -17.03 -6.16
N LEU A 350 -8.75 -17.36 -5.22
CA LEU A 350 -9.43 -18.65 -5.21
C LEU A 350 -10.24 -18.87 -6.48
N ASP A 351 -10.97 -17.86 -6.96
CA ASP A 351 -11.75 -17.92 -8.19
C ASP A 351 -10.84 -18.10 -9.42
N GLU A 352 -9.67 -17.44 -9.46
CA GLU A 352 -8.70 -17.56 -10.56
C GLU A 352 -8.04 -18.94 -10.57
N ILE A 353 -7.67 -19.50 -9.40
CA ILE A 353 -7.16 -20.88 -9.30
C ILE A 353 -8.21 -21.87 -9.80
N ARG A 354 -9.45 -21.76 -9.36
CA ARG A 354 -10.55 -22.64 -9.78
C ARG A 354 -10.83 -22.54 -11.28
N ARG A 355 -10.73 -21.35 -11.85
CA ARG A 355 -10.91 -21.12 -13.29
C ARG A 355 -9.84 -21.85 -14.12
N ARG A 356 -8.57 -21.81 -13.66
CA ARG A 356 -7.43 -22.41 -14.37
C ARG A 356 -7.28 -23.91 -14.08
N GLN A 357 -7.59 -24.31 -12.86
CA GLN A 357 -7.39 -25.63 -12.30
C GLN A 357 -8.68 -26.15 -11.64
N PRO A 358 -9.72 -26.45 -12.41
CA PRO A 358 -11.05 -26.75 -11.87
C PRO A 358 -11.09 -28.01 -10.95
N ASP A 359 -10.16 -28.95 -11.17
CA ASP A 359 -10.08 -30.20 -10.41
C ASP A 359 -9.19 -30.07 -9.16
N THR A 360 -8.45 -28.95 -9.01
CA THR A 360 -7.56 -28.69 -7.87
C THR A 360 -8.36 -28.29 -6.64
N ARG A 361 -8.12 -28.96 -5.52
CA ARG A 361 -8.66 -28.56 -4.22
C ARG A 361 -7.80 -27.46 -3.62
N ILE A 362 -8.41 -26.46 -3.06
CA ILE A 362 -7.71 -25.34 -2.45
C ILE A 362 -7.76 -25.49 -0.94
N LEU A 363 -6.59 -25.59 -0.30
CA LEU A 363 -6.44 -25.48 1.14
C LEU A 363 -6.05 -24.03 1.46
N LEU A 364 -7.04 -23.23 1.81
CA LEU A 364 -6.86 -21.85 2.25
C LEU A 364 -6.45 -21.84 3.72
N LEU A 365 -5.29 -21.30 4.02
CA LEU A 365 -4.84 -21.08 5.38
C LEU A 365 -5.27 -19.70 5.89
N ALA A 366 -5.50 -19.62 7.19
CA ALA A 366 -5.57 -18.35 7.89
C ALA A 366 -4.27 -17.55 7.65
N VAL A 367 -4.38 -16.24 7.50
CA VAL A 367 -3.22 -15.34 7.51
C VAL A 367 -2.59 -15.43 8.89
N LEU A 368 -1.31 -15.84 8.96
CA LEU A 368 -0.64 -16.13 10.22
C LEU A 368 -0.57 -14.92 11.17
N PRO A 369 -0.45 -15.18 12.47
CA PRO A 369 -0.32 -14.14 13.47
C PRO A 369 0.96 -13.33 13.23
N ARG A 370 0.89 -12.03 13.46
CA ARG A 370 2.03 -11.12 13.50
C ARG A 370 1.89 -10.18 14.68
N ASP A 371 2.90 -9.37 14.95
CA ASP A 371 3.05 -8.56 16.16
C ASP A 371 3.14 -9.42 17.44
N GLU A 372 3.85 -8.97 18.42
CA GLU A 372 4.04 -9.73 19.66
C GLU A 372 2.73 -9.89 20.43
N GLN A 373 1.96 -8.80 20.51
CA GLN A 373 0.73 -8.75 21.29
C GLN A 373 -0.50 -9.05 20.41
N PRO A 374 -1.50 -9.77 20.92
CA PRO A 374 -2.76 -10.00 20.20
C PRO A 374 -3.53 -8.69 19.94
N THR A 375 -3.20 -7.62 20.65
CA THR A 375 -3.75 -6.28 20.46
C THR A 375 -3.02 -5.45 19.41
N GLY A 376 -1.97 -5.96 18.78
CA GLY A 376 -1.26 -5.32 17.69
C GLY A 376 -2.19 -4.92 16.55
N ALA A 377 -1.92 -3.78 15.90
CA ALA A 377 -2.83 -3.25 14.90
C ALA A 377 -2.94 -4.16 13.68
N SER A 378 -1.80 -4.62 13.15
CA SER A 378 -1.76 -5.52 12.00
C SER A 378 -2.31 -6.91 12.36
N ARG A 379 -2.06 -7.38 13.61
CA ARG A 379 -2.63 -8.63 14.13
C ARG A 379 -4.15 -8.61 14.09
N ARG A 380 -4.78 -7.55 14.63
CA ARG A 380 -6.25 -7.42 14.59
C ARG A 380 -6.82 -7.33 13.18
N LEU A 381 -6.06 -6.79 12.22
CA LEU A 381 -6.49 -6.80 10.82
C LEU A 381 -6.46 -8.21 10.24
N ASN A 382 -5.38 -8.99 10.50
CA ASN A 382 -5.31 -10.40 10.10
C ASN A 382 -6.46 -11.22 10.70
N ASP A 383 -6.74 -11.06 12.00
CA ASP A 383 -7.85 -11.76 12.67
C ASP A 383 -9.20 -11.46 11.99
N ARG A 384 -9.42 -10.20 11.56
CA ARG A 384 -10.64 -9.82 10.84
C ARG A 384 -10.68 -10.38 9.41
N VAL A 385 -9.55 -10.42 8.72
CA VAL A 385 -9.44 -11.09 7.42
C VAL A 385 -9.79 -12.57 7.59
N ASN A 386 -9.19 -13.25 8.58
CA ASN A 386 -9.43 -14.66 8.87
C ASN A 386 -10.90 -14.97 9.19
N ALA A 387 -11.56 -14.09 9.94
CA ALA A 387 -13.00 -14.19 10.21
C ALA A 387 -13.85 -14.14 8.93
N ILE A 388 -13.44 -13.37 7.91
CA ILE A 388 -14.15 -13.29 6.62
C ILE A 388 -13.82 -14.51 5.76
N ILE A 389 -12.53 -14.82 5.56
CA ILE A 389 -12.11 -15.86 4.62
C ILE A 389 -12.41 -17.28 5.07
N SER A 390 -12.60 -17.51 6.38
CA SER A 390 -13.11 -18.78 6.89
C SER A 390 -14.45 -19.16 6.28
N GLY A 391 -15.28 -18.17 5.94
CA GLY A 391 -16.57 -18.37 5.25
C GLY A 391 -16.44 -18.69 3.75
N TYR A 392 -15.24 -18.75 3.19
CA TYR A 392 -15.01 -19.11 1.78
C TYR A 392 -14.93 -20.63 1.57
N ALA A 393 -14.76 -21.40 2.64
CA ALA A 393 -14.78 -22.86 2.59
C ALA A 393 -16.16 -23.37 2.16
N ASP A 394 -16.19 -24.18 1.10
CA ASP A 394 -17.41 -24.82 0.60
C ASP A 394 -17.45 -26.35 0.90
N GLY A 395 -16.35 -26.92 1.43
CA GLY A 395 -16.21 -28.32 1.77
C GLY A 395 -16.04 -29.25 0.56
N GLU A 396 -16.06 -28.70 -0.64
CA GLU A 396 -15.92 -29.42 -1.91
C GLU A 396 -14.65 -29.05 -2.66
N HIS A 397 -14.43 -27.77 -2.92
CA HIS A 397 -13.29 -27.23 -3.64
C HIS A 397 -12.36 -26.42 -2.76
N VAL A 398 -12.92 -25.66 -1.81
CA VAL A 398 -12.19 -24.81 -0.90
C VAL A 398 -12.34 -25.31 0.53
N PHE A 399 -11.22 -25.50 1.21
CA PHE A 399 -11.12 -25.94 2.59
C PHE A 399 -10.33 -24.88 3.35
N PHE A 400 -10.74 -24.58 4.57
CA PHE A 400 -10.07 -23.57 5.41
C PHE A 400 -9.41 -24.23 6.61
N LEU A 401 -8.19 -23.80 6.93
CA LEU A 401 -7.46 -24.26 8.10
C LEU A 401 -6.83 -23.05 8.82
N ASP A 402 -7.08 -22.96 10.10
CA ASP A 402 -6.46 -22.01 11.02
C ASP A 402 -5.50 -22.75 11.95
N ILE A 403 -4.22 -22.34 11.92
CA ILE A 403 -3.15 -22.91 12.76
C ILE A 403 -2.59 -21.90 13.78
N ASP A 404 -3.19 -20.73 13.91
CA ASP A 404 -2.67 -19.60 14.71
C ASP A 404 -2.41 -19.97 16.16
N ARG A 405 -3.30 -20.77 16.76
CA ARG A 405 -3.17 -21.22 18.14
C ARG A 405 -1.93 -22.09 18.39
N SER A 406 -1.46 -22.79 17.36
CA SER A 406 -0.26 -23.65 17.47
C SER A 406 1.04 -22.84 17.36
N LEU A 407 0.96 -21.61 16.84
CA LEU A 407 2.08 -20.68 16.69
C LEU A 407 2.19 -19.68 17.83
N THR A 408 1.14 -19.55 18.67
CA THR A 408 1.07 -18.58 19.76
C THR A 408 1.13 -19.24 21.13
N ASN A 409 1.54 -18.48 22.13
CA ASN A 409 1.48 -18.88 23.53
C ASN A 409 0.03 -18.95 24.04
N ALA A 410 -0.18 -19.54 25.22
CA ALA A 410 -1.52 -19.67 25.83
C ALA A 410 -2.23 -18.33 26.07
N ASP A 411 -1.48 -17.26 26.26
CA ASP A 411 -1.99 -15.88 26.42
C ASP A 411 -2.23 -15.16 25.10
N GLY A 412 -1.99 -15.82 23.95
CA GLY A 412 -2.12 -15.29 22.60
C GLY A 412 -0.91 -14.48 22.09
N THR A 413 0.14 -14.32 22.89
CA THR A 413 1.36 -13.64 22.45
C THR A 413 2.13 -14.49 21.44
N LEU A 414 2.80 -13.83 20.49
CA LEU A 414 3.65 -14.48 19.50
C LEU A 414 5.08 -14.60 20.03
N SER A 415 5.65 -15.81 19.98
CA SER A 415 7.00 -16.06 20.47
C SER A 415 8.07 -15.87 19.40
N ARG A 416 9.15 -15.19 19.74
CA ARG A 416 10.35 -15.09 18.88
C ARG A 416 11.07 -16.44 18.68
N ASP A 417 10.78 -17.43 19.53
CA ASP A 417 11.28 -18.81 19.33
C ASP A 417 10.66 -19.50 18.11
N VAL A 418 9.52 -18.99 17.64
CA VAL A 418 8.78 -19.54 16.49
C VAL A 418 8.84 -18.58 15.29
N MET A 419 8.75 -17.27 15.58
CA MET A 419 8.84 -16.18 14.59
C MET A 419 9.78 -15.08 15.11
N PRO A 420 11.09 -15.14 14.80
CA PRO A 420 12.10 -14.27 15.41
C PRO A 420 11.87 -12.78 15.21
N ASP A 421 11.32 -12.39 14.05
CA ASP A 421 10.94 -11.03 13.70
C ASP A 421 9.44 -10.72 13.94
N LEU A 422 8.71 -11.65 14.57
CA LEU A 422 7.27 -11.58 14.84
C LEU A 422 6.40 -11.54 13.57
N LEU A 423 6.91 -12.09 12.47
CA LEU A 423 6.23 -12.18 11.17
C LEU A 423 6.56 -13.49 10.44
N HIS A 424 7.84 -13.83 10.30
CA HIS A 424 8.29 -14.98 9.53
C HIS A 424 8.62 -16.18 10.43
N PRO A 425 8.05 -17.37 10.16
CA PRO A 425 8.43 -18.58 10.87
C PRO A 425 9.90 -18.95 10.64
N ASN A 426 10.58 -19.40 11.69
CA ASN A 426 11.82 -20.15 11.57
C ASN A 426 11.56 -21.65 11.35
N GLU A 427 12.59 -22.51 11.31
CA GLU A 427 12.42 -23.96 11.10
C GLU A 427 11.40 -24.58 12.07
N LYS A 428 11.39 -24.17 13.35
CA LYS A 428 10.42 -24.63 14.35
C LYS A 428 8.98 -24.21 13.98
N GLY A 429 8.79 -22.99 13.52
CA GLY A 429 7.49 -22.48 13.06
C GLY A 429 7.00 -23.24 11.83
N TYR A 430 7.89 -23.52 10.88
CA TYR A 430 7.56 -24.33 9.71
C TYR A 430 7.22 -25.78 10.07
N GLU A 431 7.89 -26.38 11.04
CA GLU A 431 7.55 -27.74 11.54
C GLU A 431 6.15 -27.77 12.17
N ILE A 432 5.81 -26.73 12.96
CA ILE A 432 4.46 -26.59 13.50
C ILE A 432 3.43 -26.46 12.37
N TRP A 433 3.68 -25.61 11.38
CA TRP A 433 2.80 -25.45 10.22
C TRP A 433 2.59 -26.79 9.50
N ALA A 434 3.69 -27.48 9.12
CA ALA A 434 3.61 -28.75 8.43
C ALA A 434 2.80 -29.79 9.21
N THR A 435 3.08 -29.95 10.51
CA THR A 435 2.41 -30.91 11.39
C THR A 435 0.92 -30.62 11.52
N GLN A 436 0.54 -29.36 11.70
CA GLN A 436 -0.87 -28.98 11.86
C GLN A 436 -1.66 -29.11 10.54
N MET A 437 -1.01 -28.88 9.42
CA MET A 437 -1.65 -28.98 8.10
C MET A 437 -1.77 -30.41 7.61
N GLU A 438 -0.84 -31.32 7.98
CA GLU A 438 -0.71 -32.66 7.40
C GLU A 438 -2.01 -33.48 7.40
N PRO A 439 -2.81 -33.55 8.48
CA PRO A 439 -4.04 -34.37 8.47
C PRO A 439 -5.02 -33.96 7.37
N MET A 440 -5.27 -32.64 7.21
CA MET A 440 -6.16 -32.13 6.19
C MET A 440 -5.55 -32.28 4.79
N LEU A 441 -4.26 -32.00 4.63
CA LEU A 441 -3.55 -32.17 3.36
C LEU A 441 -3.62 -33.61 2.85
N LEU A 442 -3.36 -34.61 3.70
CA LEU A 442 -3.46 -36.00 3.34
C LEU A 442 -4.87 -36.43 2.93
N GLN A 443 -5.89 -35.91 3.65
CA GLN A 443 -7.28 -36.13 3.28
C GLN A 443 -7.61 -35.56 1.89
N LEU A 444 -7.11 -34.37 1.56
CA LEU A 444 -7.34 -33.73 0.27
C LEU A 444 -6.59 -34.42 -0.86
N LEU A 445 -5.36 -34.85 -0.64
CA LEU A 445 -4.54 -35.59 -1.63
C LEU A 445 -5.12 -36.97 -1.94
N ALA A 446 -5.77 -37.60 -0.98
CA ALA A 446 -6.34 -38.97 -1.13
C ALA A 446 -7.71 -38.99 -1.84
N ARG A 447 -8.41 -37.83 -1.97
CA ARG A 447 -9.69 -37.80 -2.68
C ARG A 447 -9.45 -38.04 -4.19
N PRO A 448 -10.33 -38.81 -4.83
CA PRO A 448 -10.22 -39.11 -6.25
C PRO A 448 -10.45 -37.85 -7.11
#